data_fcb22c574206176e4ec2ebc57b6431fe
#
_entry.id   fcb22c574206176e4ec2ebc57b6431fe
#
_cell.length_a   1.000
_cell.length_b   1.000
_cell.length_c   1.000
_cell.angle_alpha   90.00
_cell.angle_beta   90.00
_cell.angle_gamma   90.00
#
_symmetry.space_group_name_H-M   'P 1'
#
loop_
_entity.id
_entity.type
_entity.pdbx_description
1 polymer ?
#
loop_
_entity_poly.entity_id
_entity_poly.type
_entity_poly.pdbx_seq_one_letter_code
_entity_poly.pdbx_strand_id
1 'polypeptide(L)'
;VVDPADLEVVARQLGREPRGVLEIAYRCPNGEPAVVKTAPRLLDGTPFPTLYYLTHPVLTAAASRLESSGMMREMTERLGQDPDLAAAYRRAHESYLAERDAIEPLGTTFTGGGMPDRVKCLHVVIAHSLAKGPGVNPFGDEALAVLADEPAMAGILERDTWV
;
A
#
# COMPACT_ATOMS: atom_id res chain seq x y z
N VAL A 1 -11.20 -17.07 4.01
CA VAL A 1 -10.96 -17.62 2.68
C VAL A 1 -11.39 -16.60 1.62
N VAL A 2 -10.51 -16.34 0.66
CA VAL A 2 -10.79 -15.37 -0.42
C VAL A 2 -11.69 -16.01 -1.47
N ASP A 3 -12.72 -15.27 -1.91
CA ASP A 3 -13.62 -15.73 -2.96
C ASP A 3 -12.83 -16.01 -4.25
N PRO A 4 -12.99 -17.17 -4.89
CA PRO A 4 -12.34 -17.46 -6.16
C PRO A 4 -12.60 -16.42 -7.26
N ALA A 5 -13.78 -15.80 -7.26
CA ALA A 5 -14.08 -14.73 -8.23
C ALA A 5 -13.18 -13.51 -8.03
N ASP A 6 -12.87 -13.16 -6.78
CA ASP A 6 -11.94 -12.07 -6.47
C ASP A 6 -10.52 -12.44 -6.91
N LEU A 7 -10.10 -13.68 -6.68
CA LEU A 7 -8.77 -14.13 -7.12
C LEU A 7 -8.62 -14.08 -8.64
N GLU A 8 -9.68 -14.40 -9.39
CA GLU A 8 -9.68 -14.26 -10.85
C GLU A 8 -9.49 -12.82 -11.29
N VAL A 9 -10.18 -11.89 -10.63
CA VAL A 9 -10.03 -10.45 -10.91
C VAL A 9 -8.60 -10.00 -10.60
N VAL A 10 -8.07 -10.38 -9.44
CA VAL A 10 -6.70 -10.03 -9.06
C VAL A 10 -5.69 -10.62 -10.04
N ALA A 11 -5.88 -11.85 -10.50
CA ALA A 11 -5.00 -12.46 -11.50
C ALA A 11 -5.01 -11.66 -12.81
N ARG A 12 -6.17 -11.20 -13.25
CA ARG A 12 -6.26 -10.34 -14.45
C ARG A 12 -5.58 -9.00 -14.22
N GLN A 13 -5.75 -8.40 -13.03
CA GLN A 13 -5.13 -7.13 -12.69
C GLN A 13 -3.60 -7.21 -12.71
N LEU A 14 -3.04 -8.32 -12.20
CA LEU A 14 -1.60 -8.54 -12.11
C LEU A 14 -0.99 -9.10 -13.39
N GLY A 15 -1.80 -9.70 -14.27
CA GLY A 15 -1.30 -10.42 -15.46
C GLY A 15 -0.65 -11.76 -15.12
N ARG A 16 -0.88 -12.28 -13.92
CA ARG A 16 -0.34 -13.56 -13.46
C ARG A 16 -1.16 -14.08 -12.27
N GLU A 17 -0.98 -15.34 -11.91
CA GLU A 17 -1.60 -15.89 -10.72
C GLU A 17 -1.09 -15.18 -9.46
N PRO A 18 -1.98 -14.72 -8.59
CA PRO A 18 -1.57 -14.12 -7.32
C PRO A 18 -1.03 -15.20 -6.38
N ARG A 19 -0.08 -14.81 -5.52
CA ARG A 19 0.56 -15.72 -4.57
C ARG A 19 0.28 -15.29 -3.14
N GLY A 20 -0.12 -16.26 -2.31
CA GLY A 20 -0.24 -16.07 -0.88
C GLY A 20 -1.25 -15.02 -0.46
N VAL A 21 -2.34 -14.85 -1.23
CA VAL A 21 -3.38 -13.89 -0.88
C VAL A 21 -4.18 -14.40 0.30
N LEU A 22 -4.22 -13.62 1.38
CA LEU A 22 -4.94 -13.94 2.60
C LEU A 22 -6.32 -13.30 2.63
N GLU A 23 -6.45 -12.08 2.11
CA GLU A 23 -7.73 -11.35 2.04
C GLU A 23 -7.65 -10.21 1.02
N ILE A 24 -8.83 -9.71 0.64
CA ILE A 24 -8.93 -8.43 -0.08
C ILE A 24 -8.92 -7.33 0.98
N ALA A 25 -7.84 -6.57 1.05
CA ALA A 25 -7.65 -5.56 2.09
C ALA A 25 -8.31 -4.22 1.76
N TYR A 26 -8.52 -3.94 0.49
CA TYR A 26 -9.29 -2.77 0.06
C TYR A 26 -10.01 -3.09 -1.23
N ARG A 27 -11.29 -2.68 -1.26
CA ARG A 27 -12.17 -2.80 -2.42
C ARG A 27 -12.62 -1.40 -2.85
N CYS A 28 -12.52 -1.12 -4.13
CA CYS A 28 -12.98 0.16 -4.68
C CYS A 28 -14.48 0.35 -4.46
N PRO A 29 -14.99 1.59 -4.44
CA PRO A 29 -16.43 1.86 -4.40
C PRO A 29 -17.21 1.13 -5.50
N ASN A 30 -16.59 0.91 -6.68
CA ASN A 30 -17.21 0.16 -7.78
C ASN A 30 -17.22 -1.36 -7.58
N GLY A 31 -16.67 -1.86 -6.46
CA GLY A 31 -16.64 -3.28 -6.11
C GLY A 31 -15.38 -4.03 -6.51
N GLU A 32 -14.48 -3.43 -7.29
CA GLU A 32 -13.26 -4.11 -7.71
C GLU A 32 -12.24 -4.21 -6.57
N PRO A 33 -11.57 -5.38 -6.41
CA PRO A 33 -10.43 -5.45 -5.47
C PRO A 33 -9.30 -4.52 -5.93
N ALA A 34 -8.58 -3.93 -4.98
CA ALA A 34 -7.50 -3.01 -5.29
C ALA A 34 -6.24 -3.20 -4.45
N VAL A 35 -6.38 -3.76 -3.25
CA VAL A 35 -5.25 -4.13 -2.38
C VAL A 35 -5.52 -5.50 -1.80
N VAL A 36 -4.50 -6.36 -1.85
CA VAL A 36 -4.56 -7.68 -1.20
C VAL A 36 -3.59 -7.72 -0.02
N LYS A 37 -3.97 -8.49 1.01
CA LYS A 37 -3.07 -8.83 2.11
C LYS A 37 -2.39 -10.13 1.75
N THR A 38 -1.08 -10.20 1.90
CA THR A 38 -0.29 -11.34 1.45
C THR A 38 0.47 -12.00 2.59
N ALA A 39 0.68 -13.31 2.47
CA ALA A 39 1.44 -14.08 3.45
C ALA A 39 2.92 -13.64 3.45
N PRO A 40 3.58 -13.61 4.63
CA PRO A 40 4.99 -13.19 4.73
C PRO A 40 5.98 -14.10 4.00
N ARG A 41 5.59 -15.33 3.70
CA ARG A 41 6.41 -16.27 2.93
C ARG A 41 5.58 -16.91 1.83
N LEU A 42 6.22 -17.14 0.69
CA LEU A 42 5.66 -17.93 -0.40
C LEU A 42 5.66 -19.40 0.00
N LEU A 43 4.95 -20.24 -0.78
CA LEU A 43 4.86 -21.69 -0.51
C LEU A 43 6.22 -22.38 -0.45
N ASP A 44 7.21 -21.88 -1.19
CA ASP A 44 8.56 -22.43 -1.20
C ASP A 44 9.44 -21.90 -0.05
N GLY A 45 8.86 -21.08 0.85
CA GLY A 45 9.57 -20.51 1.98
C GLY A 45 10.25 -19.18 1.71
N THR A 46 10.25 -18.69 0.47
CA THR A 46 10.85 -17.41 0.13
C THR A 46 10.16 -16.28 0.88
N PRO A 47 10.91 -15.41 1.58
CA PRO A 47 10.32 -14.26 2.27
C PRO A 47 9.67 -13.30 1.28
N PHE A 48 8.48 -12.82 1.65
CA PHE A 48 7.77 -11.79 0.90
C PHE A 48 7.33 -10.70 1.89
N PRO A 49 8.18 -9.70 2.13
CA PRO A 49 7.97 -8.74 3.22
C PRO A 49 6.82 -7.76 2.99
N THR A 50 6.33 -7.64 1.76
CA THR A 50 5.18 -6.78 1.45
C THR A 50 3.90 -7.44 1.98
N LEU A 51 3.26 -6.80 2.95
CA LEU A 51 2.02 -7.29 3.56
C LEU A 51 0.79 -6.86 2.76
N TYR A 52 0.75 -5.61 2.31
CA TYR A 52 -0.34 -5.05 1.52
C TYR A 52 0.18 -4.72 0.13
N TYR A 53 -0.41 -5.35 -0.87
CA TYR A 53 0.04 -5.28 -2.26
C TYR A 53 -1.03 -4.62 -3.13
N LEU A 54 -0.64 -3.55 -3.85
CA LEU A 54 -1.53 -2.80 -4.74
C LEU A 54 -1.70 -3.56 -6.05
N THR A 55 -2.94 -3.88 -6.42
CA THR A 55 -3.23 -4.71 -7.59
C THR A 55 -3.98 -3.98 -8.71
N HIS A 56 -4.76 -2.93 -8.38
CA HIS A 56 -5.64 -2.29 -9.35
C HIS A 56 -4.83 -1.49 -10.38
N PRO A 57 -5.01 -1.73 -11.70
CA PRO A 57 -4.19 -1.12 -12.73
C PRO A 57 -4.24 0.41 -12.77
N VAL A 58 -5.40 1.00 -12.48
CA VAL A 58 -5.54 2.47 -12.45
C VAL A 58 -4.71 3.05 -11.31
N LEU A 59 -4.73 2.41 -10.15
CA LEU A 59 -3.96 2.86 -8.99
C LEU A 59 -2.47 2.60 -9.15
N THR A 60 -2.07 1.47 -9.71
CA THR A 60 -0.64 1.19 -9.95
C THR A 60 -0.05 2.17 -10.98
N ALA A 61 -0.80 2.49 -12.04
CA ALA A 61 -0.36 3.48 -13.01
C ALA A 61 -0.26 4.87 -12.38
N ALA A 62 -1.24 5.24 -11.55
CA ALA A 62 -1.25 6.52 -10.86
C ALA A 62 -0.08 6.64 -9.87
N ALA A 63 0.20 5.57 -9.11
CA ALA A 63 1.35 5.52 -8.22
C ALA A 63 2.66 5.72 -8.99
N SER A 64 2.80 5.06 -10.13
CA SER A 64 4.00 5.21 -11.00
C SER A 64 4.15 6.65 -11.50
N ARG A 65 3.06 7.32 -11.87
CA ARG A 65 3.10 8.75 -12.28
C ARG A 65 3.61 9.62 -11.14
N LEU A 66 3.10 9.42 -9.93
CA LEU A 66 3.55 10.19 -8.77
C LEU A 66 5.01 9.90 -8.43
N GLU A 67 5.44 8.67 -8.57
CA GLU A 67 6.85 8.30 -8.34
C GLU A 67 7.79 9.04 -9.30
N SER A 68 7.33 9.32 -10.51
CA SER A 68 8.10 10.06 -11.52
C SER A 68 8.08 11.57 -11.30
N SER A 69 7.26 12.09 -10.39
CA SER A 69 7.03 13.53 -10.23
C SER A 69 8.00 14.24 -9.28
N GLY A 70 8.88 13.50 -8.59
CA GLY A 70 9.74 14.08 -7.56
C GLY A 70 9.10 14.11 -6.17
N MET A 71 7.87 13.63 -6.04
CA MET A 71 7.13 13.62 -4.76
C MET A 71 7.89 12.85 -3.67
N MET A 72 8.49 11.71 -3.99
CA MET A 72 9.20 10.89 -3.01
C MET A 72 10.43 11.59 -2.45
N ARG A 73 11.14 12.35 -3.27
CA ARG A 73 12.29 13.15 -2.81
C ARG A 73 11.84 14.20 -1.80
N GLU A 74 10.79 14.94 -2.13
CA GLU A 74 10.23 15.97 -1.26
C GLU A 74 9.74 15.36 0.06
N MET A 75 9.05 14.23 0.01
CA MET A 75 8.58 13.52 1.21
C MET A 75 9.75 13.12 2.10
N THR A 76 10.82 12.56 1.51
CA THR A 76 12.02 12.14 2.25
C THR A 76 12.72 13.35 2.88
N GLU A 77 12.82 14.47 2.18
CA GLU A 77 13.40 15.70 2.73
C GLU A 77 12.62 16.21 3.92
N ARG A 78 11.28 16.16 3.88
CA ARG A 78 10.45 16.58 4.99
C ARG A 78 10.63 15.73 6.25
N LEU A 79 11.00 14.46 6.12
CA LEU A 79 11.31 13.62 7.29
C LEU A 79 12.47 14.18 8.13
N GLY A 80 13.43 14.83 7.50
CA GLY A 80 14.54 15.46 8.20
C GLY A 80 14.22 16.83 8.80
N GLN A 81 13.07 17.41 8.46
CA GLN A 81 12.68 18.77 8.84
C GLN A 81 11.48 18.81 9.78
N ASP A 82 10.68 17.76 9.81
CA ASP A 82 9.43 17.68 10.58
C ASP A 82 9.45 16.47 11.50
N PRO A 83 9.80 16.65 12.79
CA PRO A 83 9.85 15.53 13.74
C PRO A 83 8.52 14.83 13.95
N ASP A 84 7.40 15.54 13.88
CA ASP A 84 6.07 14.95 14.08
C ASP A 84 5.71 14.05 12.89
N LEU A 85 6.05 14.47 11.67
CA LEU A 85 5.87 13.66 10.47
C LEU A 85 6.75 12.43 10.52
N ALA A 86 8.01 12.58 10.93
CA ALA A 86 8.94 11.46 11.08
C ALA A 86 8.41 10.43 12.09
N ALA A 87 7.88 10.91 13.23
CA ALA A 87 7.29 10.03 14.25
C ALA A 87 6.05 9.31 13.72
N ALA A 88 5.18 10.00 12.96
CA ALA A 88 4.00 9.40 12.36
C ALA A 88 4.37 8.31 11.35
N TYR A 89 5.37 8.56 10.53
CA TYR A 89 5.83 7.58 9.54
C TYR A 89 6.48 6.36 10.21
N ARG A 90 7.21 6.57 11.30
CA ARG A 90 7.76 5.47 12.10
C ARG A 90 6.66 4.62 12.71
N ARG A 91 5.58 5.22 13.22
CA ARG A 91 4.42 4.48 13.71
C ARG A 91 3.77 3.63 12.62
N ALA A 92 3.70 4.16 11.39
CA ALA A 92 3.20 3.40 10.24
C ALA A 92 4.06 2.16 9.99
N HIS A 93 5.38 2.34 10.01
CA HIS A 93 6.34 1.23 9.88
C HIS A 93 6.16 0.18 10.98
N GLU A 94 6.07 0.60 12.22
CA GLU A 94 5.91 -0.30 13.37
C GLU A 94 4.58 -1.06 13.30
N SER A 95 3.49 -0.40 12.90
CA SER A 95 2.19 -1.01 12.72
C SER A 95 2.23 -2.09 11.62
N TYR A 96 2.85 -1.76 10.50
CA TYR A 96 3.01 -2.69 9.37
C TYR A 96 3.83 -3.92 9.77
N LEU A 97 4.94 -3.69 10.45
CA LEU A 97 5.81 -4.75 10.93
C LEU A 97 5.09 -5.67 11.92
N ALA A 98 4.36 -5.09 12.88
CA ALA A 98 3.62 -5.85 13.89
C ALA A 98 2.54 -6.72 13.25
N GLU A 99 1.79 -6.19 12.27
CA GLU A 99 0.75 -6.96 11.57
C GLU A 99 1.36 -8.12 10.78
N ARG A 100 2.46 -7.87 10.08
CA ARG A 100 3.15 -8.92 9.32
C ARG A 100 3.66 -10.02 10.24
N ASP A 101 4.36 -9.65 11.31
CA ASP A 101 4.98 -10.59 12.22
C ASP A 101 3.94 -11.35 13.06
N ALA A 102 2.75 -10.81 13.23
CA ALA A 102 1.64 -11.53 13.87
C ALA A 102 1.16 -12.71 13.01
N ILE A 103 1.36 -12.66 11.69
CA ILE A 103 1.06 -13.76 10.79
C ILE A 103 2.22 -14.75 10.80
N GLU A 104 3.43 -14.27 10.51
CA GLU A 104 4.67 -15.05 10.57
C GLU A 104 5.87 -14.12 10.64
N PRO A 105 6.70 -14.21 11.70
CA PRO A 105 7.91 -13.40 11.80
C PRO A 105 8.91 -13.76 10.70
N LEU A 106 9.51 -12.73 10.08
CA LEU A 106 10.56 -12.91 9.07
C LEU A 106 11.98 -12.73 9.65
N GLY A 107 12.09 -12.34 10.93
CA GLY A 107 13.38 -12.11 11.58
C GLY A 107 14.08 -10.83 11.12
N THR A 108 13.35 -9.91 10.47
CA THR A 108 13.87 -8.63 10.00
C THR A 108 12.90 -7.50 10.31
N THR A 109 13.42 -6.29 10.51
CA THR A 109 12.61 -5.09 10.68
C THR A 109 12.30 -4.40 9.36
N PHE A 110 12.81 -4.90 8.24
CA PHE A 110 12.49 -4.38 6.90
C PHE A 110 11.01 -4.60 6.59
N THR A 111 10.32 -3.53 6.16
CA THR A 111 8.89 -3.62 5.79
C THR A 111 8.66 -3.36 4.30
N GLY A 112 9.14 -2.26 3.78
CA GLY A 112 9.01 -1.91 2.37
C GLY A 112 8.87 -0.40 2.17
N GLY A 113 8.98 0.03 0.91
CA GLY A 113 8.79 1.43 0.54
C GLY A 113 9.82 2.40 1.10
N GLY A 114 10.86 1.92 1.78
CA GLY A 114 11.86 2.75 2.44
C GLY A 114 11.51 3.11 3.88
N MET A 115 10.38 2.63 4.42
CA MET A 115 9.96 2.90 5.80
C MET A 115 11.00 2.41 6.80
N PRO A 116 11.26 3.13 7.89
CA PRO A 116 10.71 4.44 8.26
C PRO A 116 11.60 5.63 7.87
N ASP A 117 12.71 5.40 7.16
CA ASP A 117 13.76 6.41 7.00
C ASP A 117 13.63 7.27 5.74
N ARG A 118 12.91 6.79 4.74
CA ARG A 118 12.75 7.46 3.45
C ARG A 118 11.51 6.95 2.74
N VAL A 119 11.16 7.58 1.62
CA VAL A 119 10.06 7.14 0.76
C VAL A 119 10.67 6.70 -0.58
N LYS A 120 10.71 5.39 -0.81
CA LYS A 120 11.28 4.79 -2.04
C LYS A 120 10.23 4.24 -2.98
N CYS A 121 9.01 4.01 -2.48
CA CYS A 121 7.95 3.40 -3.26
C CYS A 121 6.59 3.92 -2.78
N LEU A 122 5.84 4.56 -3.66
CA LEU A 122 4.49 5.02 -3.34
C LEU A 122 3.47 3.90 -3.40
N HIS A 123 3.73 2.83 -4.16
CA HIS A 123 2.84 1.66 -4.20
C HIS A 123 2.63 1.08 -2.80
N VAL A 124 3.69 0.95 -2.02
CA VAL A 124 3.63 0.38 -0.66
C VAL A 124 2.84 1.27 0.28
N VAL A 125 3.14 2.57 0.31
CA VAL A 125 2.47 3.48 1.25
C VAL A 125 1.01 3.71 0.86
N ILE A 126 0.69 3.76 -0.43
CA ILE A 126 -0.69 3.86 -0.91
C ILE A 126 -1.48 2.61 -0.51
N ALA A 127 -0.93 1.42 -0.75
CA ALA A 127 -1.58 0.17 -0.37
C ALA A 127 -1.83 0.11 1.14
N HIS A 128 -0.88 0.55 1.95
CA HIS A 128 -1.01 0.59 3.40
C HIS A 128 -2.15 1.52 3.84
N SER A 129 -2.19 2.74 3.30
CA SER A 129 -3.28 3.68 3.60
C SER A 129 -4.66 3.14 3.18
N LEU A 130 -4.76 2.55 2.00
CA LEU A 130 -6.02 1.97 1.53
C LEU A 130 -6.49 0.83 2.43
N ALA A 131 -5.57 -0.02 2.87
CA ALA A 131 -5.90 -1.17 3.71
C ALA A 131 -6.35 -0.75 5.11
N LYS A 132 -5.72 0.28 5.69
CA LYS A 132 -5.92 0.67 7.09
C LYS A 132 -6.82 1.88 7.26
N GLY A 133 -7.07 2.64 6.21
CA GLY A 133 -7.80 3.91 6.29
C GLY A 133 -6.91 5.10 6.64
N PRO A 134 -7.48 6.32 6.60
CA PRO A 134 -6.74 7.53 6.93
C PRO A 134 -6.18 7.52 8.36
N GLY A 135 -5.03 8.18 8.54
CA GLY A 135 -4.42 8.38 9.85
C GLY A 135 -3.35 7.34 10.24
N VAL A 136 -3.07 6.36 9.39
CA VAL A 136 -2.05 5.33 9.66
C VAL A 136 -0.74 5.62 8.94
N ASN A 137 -0.79 5.82 7.62
CA ASN A 137 0.43 6.11 6.85
C ASN A 137 0.34 7.53 6.27
N PRO A 138 1.11 8.51 6.81
CA PRO A 138 0.98 9.90 6.40
C PRO A 138 1.29 10.14 4.92
N PHE A 139 2.24 9.42 4.35
CA PHE A 139 2.60 9.60 2.95
C PHE A 139 1.64 8.90 1.99
N GLY A 140 1.11 7.75 2.40
CA GLY A 140 0.03 7.11 1.66
C GLY A 140 -1.21 8.00 1.62
N ASP A 141 -1.57 8.58 2.75
CA ASP A 141 -2.70 9.50 2.86
C ASP A 141 -2.51 10.72 1.94
N GLU A 142 -1.31 11.30 1.94
CA GLU A 142 -1.01 12.47 1.12
C GLU A 142 -1.06 12.14 -0.38
N ALA A 143 -0.49 11.01 -0.78
CA ALA A 143 -0.56 10.57 -2.18
C ALA A 143 -2.01 10.34 -2.61
N LEU A 144 -2.82 9.70 -1.76
CA LEU A 144 -4.23 9.46 -2.04
C LEU A 144 -5.05 10.75 -2.10
N ALA A 145 -4.71 11.75 -1.29
CA ALA A 145 -5.37 13.06 -1.36
C ALA A 145 -5.17 13.71 -2.74
N VAL A 146 -3.97 13.60 -3.29
CA VAL A 146 -3.68 14.09 -4.64
C VAL A 146 -4.47 13.32 -5.69
N LEU A 147 -4.46 11.97 -5.61
CA LEU A 147 -5.12 11.11 -6.60
C LEU A 147 -6.64 11.22 -6.54
N ALA A 148 -7.21 11.27 -5.34
CA ALA A 148 -8.66 11.28 -5.15
C ALA A 148 -9.34 12.52 -5.75
N ASP A 149 -8.58 13.59 -5.97
CA ASP A 149 -9.07 14.80 -6.62
C ASP A 149 -9.11 14.69 -8.15
N GLU A 150 -8.51 13.64 -8.72
CA GLU A 150 -8.50 13.42 -10.18
C GLU A 150 -9.83 12.81 -10.64
N PRO A 151 -10.44 13.34 -11.71
CA PRO A 151 -11.72 12.79 -12.24
C PRO A 151 -11.63 11.30 -12.61
N ALA A 152 -10.46 10.82 -13.05
CA ALA A 152 -10.24 9.43 -13.43
C ALA A 152 -10.37 8.47 -12.26
N MET A 153 -10.35 8.96 -11.03
CA MET A 153 -10.46 8.13 -9.80
C MET A 153 -11.90 7.92 -9.35
N ALA A 154 -12.89 8.45 -10.05
CA ALA A 154 -14.31 8.22 -9.74
C ALA A 154 -14.60 6.71 -9.78
N GLY A 155 -15.23 6.19 -8.72
CA GLY A 155 -15.48 4.76 -8.57
C GLY A 155 -14.29 3.94 -8.10
N ILE A 156 -13.09 4.52 -8.06
CA ILE A 156 -11.86 3.88 -7.61
C ILE A 156 -11.52 4.32 -6.18
N LEU A 157 -11.60 5.64 -5.91
CA LEU A 157 -11.35 6.23 -4.61
C LEU A 157 -12.54 7.08 -4.16
N GLU A 158 -12.82 7.06 -2.86
CA GLU A 158 -13.77 7.99 -2.23
C GLU A 158 -13.05 9.31 -2.00
N ARG A 159 -13.41 10.33 -2.77
CA ARG A 159 -12.78 11.65 -2.67
C ARG A 159 -12.80 12.21 -1.25
N ASP A 160 -13.98 12.14 -0.61
CA ASP A 160 -14.17 12.74 0.71
C ASP A 160 -13.40 12.02 1.83
N THR A 161 -12.96 10.81 1.60
CA THR A 161 -12.13 10.07 2.54
C THR A 161 -10.71 10.63 2.61
N TRP A 162 -10.17 11.07 1.48
CA TRP A 162 -8.74 11.41 1.36
C TRP A 162 -8.47 12.92 1.21
N VAL A 163 -9.43 13.67 0.71
CA VAL A 163 -9.27 15.12 0.48
C VAL A 163 -9.77 15.94 1.66
#